data_be48e69087ba771650ca7052a047f89b
#
_entry.id   be48e69087ba771650ca7052a047f89b
#
_cell.length_a   1.000
_cell.length_b   1.000
_cell.length_c   1.000
_cell.angle_alpha   90.00
_cell.angle_beta   90.00
_cell.angle_gamma   90.00
#
_symmetry.space_group_name_H-M   'P 1'
#
loop_
_entity.id
_entity.type
_entity.pdbx_description
1 polymer ?
#
loop_
_entity_poly.entity_id
_entity_poly.type
_entity_poly.pdbx_seq_one_letter_code
_entity_poly.pdbx_strand_id
1 'polypeptide(L)'
;MKLIGLALTGLFSLAYAGSVDPAEYPDPEAAVTIVATDTLRDVAVAVYDRQHPMIYVNPIRMQRFGQQLGDFFLAHEFGHIHYHHTRANALAADRQRRDALMQSRELEADCYAAATLGRSDRQAVLEAARFFGQLGPYRFDREHPAGSQRAARILACLPREQAPSE
;
A
#
# COMPACT_ATOMS: atom_id res chain seq x y z
N MET A 1 -18.09 -7.02 -50.03
CA MET A 1 -18.10 -7.81 -48.79
C MET A 1 -17.18 -7.11 -47.80
N LYS A 2 -17.75 -6.42 -46.84
CA LYS A 2 -16.99 -5.75 -45.75
C LYS A 2 -17.04 -6.65 -44.52
N LEU A 3 -15.88 -7.15 -44.11
CA LEU A 3 -15.72 -7.87 -42.84
C LEU A 3 -15.61 -6.84 -41.72
N ILE A 4 -16.61 -6.83 -40.85
CA ILE A 4 -16.63 -6.04 -39.62
C ILE A 4 -15.90 -6.87 -38.55
N GLY A 5 -14.70 -6.43 -38.19
CA GLY A 5 -13.94 -6.99 -37.07
C GLY A 5 -14.57 -6.59 -35.75
N LEU A 6 -15.15 -7.55 -35.06
CA LEU A 6 -15.64 -7.39 -33.68
C LEU A 6 -14.43 -7.39 -32.73
N ALA A 7 -14.06 -6.22 -32.22
CA ALA A 7 -13.07 -6.12 -31.13
C ALA A 7 -13.78 -6.54 -29.84
N LEU A 8 -13.50 -7.74 -29.37
CA LEU A 8 -13.86 -8.18 -28.01
C LEU A 8 -12.90 -7.52 -27.03
N THR A 9 -13.31 -6.40 -26.45
CA THR A 9 -12.68 -5.86 -25.25
C THR A 9 -13.10 -6.71 -24.05
N GLY A 10 -12.35 -7.77 -23.82
CA GLY A 10 -12.48 -8.56 -22.60
C GLY A 10 -11.97 -7.74 -21.40
N LEU A 11 -12.89 -7.21 -20.63
CA LEU A 11 -12.62 -6.74 -19.27
C LEU A 11 -12.29 -7.99 -18.42
N PHE A 12 -11.02 -8.36 -18.38
CA PHE A 12 -10.54 -9.28 -17.35
C PHE A 12 -10.51 -8.51 -16.03
N SER A 13 -11.60 -8.57 -15.30
CA SER A 13 -11.63 -8.25 -13.87
C SER A 13 -10.89 -9.41 -13.18
N LEU A 14 -9.57 -9.30 -13.07
CA LEU A 14 -8.82 -10.12 -12.12
C LEU A 14 -9.21 -9.61 -10.73
N ALA A 15 -10.18 -10.27 -10.11
CA ALA A 15 -10.42 -10.10 -8.69
C ALA A 15 -9.12 -10.56 -8.00
N TYR A 16 -8.34 -9.59 -7.50
CA TYR A 16 -7.30 -9.87 -6.52
C TYR A 16 -8.03 -10.38 -5.28
N ALA A 17 -8.02 -11.72 -5.11
CA ALA A 17 -8.59 -12.35 -3.92
C ALA A 17 -7.56 -12.30 -2.78
N GLY A 18 -7.08 -11.10 -2.45
CA GLY A 18 -6.41 -10.83 -1.20
C GLY A 18 -7.46 -10.83 -0.09
N SER A 19 -7.19 -11.48 1.01
CA SER A 19 -8.08 -11.63 2.16
C SER A 19 -8.30 -10.35 2.96
N VAL A 20 -7.98 -9.19 2.39
CA VAL A 20 -8.13 -7.89 3.04
C VAL A 20 -9.57 -7.42 2.86
N ASP A 21 -10.36 -7.49 3.93
CA ASP A 21 -11.73 -7.00 3.96
C ASP A 21 -11.70 -5.45 3.91
N PRO A 22 -12.30 -4.81 2.89
CA PRO A 22 -12.43 -3.35 2.86
C PRO A 22 -13.17 -2.77 4.07
N ALA A 23 -14.00 -3.57 4.76
CA ALA A 23 -14.66 -3.19 6.01
C ALA A 23 -13.68 -3.03 7.19
N GLU A 24 -12.47 -3.56 7.07
CA GLU A 24 -11.40 -3.42 8.06
C GLU A 24 -10.64 -2.08 7.94
N TYR A 25 -10.90 -1.32 6.87
CA TYR A 25 -10.28 -0.02 6.59
C TYR A 25 -11.37 1.06 6.52
N PRO A 26 -11.89 1.50 7.68
CA PRO A 26 -12.98 2.45 7.67
C PRO A 26 -12.49 3.87 7.36
N ASP A 27 -12.60 4.28 6.11
CA ASP A 27 -13.10 5.63 5.83
C ASP A 27 -14.60 5.47 5.49
N PRO A 28 -15.50 5.74 6.41
CA PRO A 28 -16.94 5.49 6.21
C PRO A 28 -17.56 6.36 5.10
N GLU A 29 -16.83 7.30 4.54
CA GLU A 29 -17.34 8.27 3.57
C GLU A 29 -16.89 8.02 2.12
N ALA A 30 -15.92 7.14 1.86
CA ALA A 30 -15.45 6.91 0.49
C ALA A 30 -15.15 5.43 0.21
N ALA A 31 -15.89 4.84 -0.71
CA ALA A 31 -15.53 3.55 -1.28
C ALA A 31 -14.20 3.68 -2.05
N VAL A 32 -13.15 3.00 -1.58
CA VAL A 32 -11.87 2.93 -2.29
C VAL A 32 -12.01 2.03 -3.51
N THR A 33 -11.65 2.55 -4.68
CA THR A 33 -11.64 1.76 -5.91
C THR A 33 -10.24 1.21 -6.15
N ILE A 34 -10.11 -0.12 -6.26
CA ILE A 34 -8.85 -0.76 -6.63
C ILE A 34 -8.86 -1.02 -8.14
N VAL A 35 -7.83 -0.50 -8.83
CA VAL A 35 -7.69 -0.61 -10.28
C VAL A 35 -6.43 -1.39 -10.63
N ALA A 36 -6.58 -2.55 -11.26
CA ALA A 36 -5.45 -3.33 -11.76
C ALA A 36 -4.94 -2.74 -13.07
N THR A 37 -3.62 -2.52 -13.16
CA THR A 37 -2.94 -2.07 -14.40
C THR A 37 -1.50 -2.58 -14.44
N ASP A 38 -1.10 -3.11 -15.60
CA ASP A 38 0.27 -3.60 -15.84
C ASP A 38 1.26 -2.50 -16.20
N THR A 39 0.77 -1.31 -16.53
CA THR A 39 1.58 -0.13 -16.89
C THR A 39 2.16 0.62 -15.69
N LEU A 40 1.67 0.36 -14.48
CA LEU A 40 2.20 0.96 -13.26
C LEU A 40 3.66 0.54 -13.05
N ARG A 41 4.55 1.51 -12.85
CA ARG A 41 5.96 1.24 -12.58
C ARG A 41 6.22 0.78 -11.13
N ASP A 42 5.29 1.06 -10.24
CA ASP A 42 5.31 0.64 -8.85
C ASP A 42 4.51 -0.66 -8.64
N VAL A 43 4.52 -1.20 -7.42
CA VAL A 43 3.69 -2.35 -7.00
C VAL A 43 2.25 -1.92 -6.81
N ALA A 44 2.06 -0.83 -6.08
CA ALA A 44 0.79 -0.17 -5.86
C ALA A 44 1.01 1.34 -5.64
N VAL A 45 -0.04 2.13 -5.81
CA VAL A 45 -0.03 3.56 -5.51
C VAL A 45 -1.43 4.06 -5.19
N ALA A 46 -1.56 4.79 -4.08
CA ALA A 46 -2.77 5.49 -3.71
C ALA A 46 -2.88 6.82 -4.45
N VAL A 47 -4.00 7.05 -5.10
CA VAL A 47 -4.31 8.30 -5.79
C VAL A 47 -5.63 8.85 -5.27
N TYR A 48 -5.62 10.11 -4.89
CA TYR A 48 -6.82 10.79 -4.46
C TYR A 48 -7.36 11.67 -5.59
N ASP A 49 -8.37 11.18 -6.30
CA ASP A 49 -9.11 12.00 -7.26
C ASP A 49 -10.32 12.63 -6.56
N ARG A 50 -10.12 13.87 -6.13
CA ARG A 50 -11.05 14.88 -5.56
C ARG A 50 -12.16 14.38 -4.61
N GLN A 51 -12.81 13.26 -4.88
CA GLN A 51 -13.90 12.69 -4.08
C GLN A 51 -13.87 11.16 -3.98
N HIS A 52 -13.03 10.50 -4.80
CA HIS A 52 -12.99 9.04 -4.85
C HIS A 52 -11.54 8.58 -4.70
N PRO A 53 -11.15 8.03 -3.55
CA PRO A 53 -9.84 7.46 -3.40
C PRO A 53 -9.69 6.20 -4.27
N MET A 54 -8.56 6.10 -4.98
CA MET A 54 -8.24 4.95 -5.80
C MET A 54 -6.88 4.39 -5.42
N ILE A 55 -6.75 3.08 -5.51
CA ILE A 55 -5.47 2.40 -5.43
C ILE A 55 -5.22 1.70 -6.76
N TYR A 56 -4.18 2.11 -7.46
CA TYR A 56 -3.70 1.37 -8.63
C TYR A 56 -2.75 0.29 -8.17
N VAL A 57 -2.92 -0.93 -8.68
CA VAL A 57 -2.04 -2.06 -8.39
C VAL A 57 -1.49 -2.65 -9.68
N ASN A 58 -0.21 -3.03 -9.69
CA ASN A 58 0.35 -3.82 -10.76
C ASN A 58 0.34 -5.30 -10.36
N PRO A 59 -0.59 -6.12 -10.90
CA PRO A 59 -0.77 -7.50 -10.47
C PRO A 59 0.47 -8.38 -10.78
N ILE A 60 1.19 -8.06 -11.86
CA ILE A 60 2.41 -8.80 -12.24
C ILE A 60 3.52 -8.54 -11.21
N ARG A 61 3.69 -7.29 -10.77
CA ARG A 61 4.68 -6.94 -9.74
C ARG A 61 4.27 -7.48 -8.37
N MET A 62 2.99 -7.34 -8.01
CA MET A 62 2.42 -7.85 -6.78
C MET A 62 2.69 -9.36 -6.64
N GLN A 63 2.41 -10.14 -7.69
CA GLN A 63 2.63 -11.58 -7.70
C GLN A 63 4.10 -11.98 -7.46
N ARG A 64 5.08 -11.16 -7.90
CA ARG A 64 6.52 -11.43 -7.69
C ARG A 64 6.92 -11.36 -6.22
N PHE A 65 6.23 -10.60 -5.42
CA PHE A 65 6.49 -10.47 -3.98
C PHE A 65 5.79 -11.55 -3.15
N GLY A 66 4.83 -12.26 -3.74
CA GLY A 66 3.98 -13.21 -3.02
C GLY A 66 2.83 -12.51 -2.29
N GLN A 67 1.87 -13.31 -1.82
CA GLN A 67 0.61 -12.80 -1.29
C GLN A 67 0.83 -11.94 -0.04
N GLN A 68 1.55 -12.44 0.96
CA GLN A 68 1.72 -11.78 2.26
C GLN A 68 2.34 -10.37 2.12
N LEU A 69 3.40 -10.26 1.31
CA LEU A 69 4.03 -8.96 1.08
C LEU A 69 3.14 -8.07 0.19
N GLY A 70 2.39 -8.66 -0.74
CA GLY A 70 1.39 -7.97 -1.55
C GLY A 70 0.27 -7.39 -0.70
N ASP A 71 -0.25 -8.14 0.26
CA ASP A 71 -1.29 -7.70 1.20
C ASP A 71 -0.76 -6.55 2.07
N PHE A 72 0.51 -6.61 2.51
CA PHE A 72 1.12 -5.51 3.23
C PHE A 72 1.24 -4.24 2.37
N PHE A 73 1.67 -4.34 1.12
CA PHE A 73 1.73 -3.18 0.22
C PHE A 73 0.35 -2.57 -0.01
N LEU A 74 -0.67 -3.40 -0.19
CA LEU A 74 -2.03 -2.91 -0.34
C LEU A 74 -2.51 -2.19 0.93
N ALA A 75 -2.27 -2.75 2.11
CA ALA A 75 -2.60 -2.13 3.38
C ALA A 75 -1.85 -0.80 3.61
N HIS A 76 -0.61 -0.70 3.13
CA HIS A 76 0.17 0.53 3.14
C HIS A 76 -0.49 1.64 2.30
N GLU A 77 -0.99 1.32 1.11
CA GLU A 77 -1.71 2.27 0.27
C GLU A 77 -3.01 2.75 0.92
N PHE A 78 -3.73 1.86 1.61
CA PHE A 78 -4.87 2.27 2.45
C PHE A 78 -4.46 3.24 3.56
N GLY A 79 -3.26 3.07 4.14
CA GLY A 79 -2.70 4.01 5.11
C GLY A 79 -2.53 5.41 4.52
N HIS A 80 -2.07 5.53 3.28
CA HIS A 80 -1.98 6.82 2.59
C HIS A 80 -3.36 7.47 2.41
N ILE A 81 -4.38 6.69 2.07
CA ILE A 81 -5.75 7.18 1.94
C ILE A 81 -6.31 7.60 3.30
N HIS A 82 -6.16 6.76 4.32
CA HIS A 82 -6.64 7.01 5.68
C HIS A 82 -6.12 8.33 6.26
N TYR A 83 -4.83 8.61 6.07
CA TYR A 83 -4.19 9.86 6.53
C TYR A 83 -4.28 11.01 5.52
N HIS A 84 -4.99 10.84 4.41
CA HIS A 84 -5.12 11.83 3.33
C HIS A 84 -3.78 12.32 2.77
N HIS A 85 -2.75 11.46 2.75
CA HIS A 85 -1.40 11.81 2.30
C HIS A 85 -1.37 12.28 0.84
N THR A 86 -2.25 11.77 0.01
CA THR A 86 -2.33 12.09 -1.41
C THR A 86 -2.86 13.49 -1.71
N ARG A 87 -3.60 14.13 -0.76
CA ARG A 87 -4.15 15.48 -0.92
C ARG A 87 -3.15 16.59 -0.63
N ALA A 88 -2.22 16.36 0.26
CA ALA A 88 -1.42 17.44 0.84
C ALA A 88 -0.02 17.58 0.23
N ASN A 89 0.31 16.85 -0.83
CA ASN A 89 1.66 16.84 -1.43
C ASN A 89 2.08 18.14 -2.09
N ALA A 90 1.13 19.06 -2.33
CA ALA A 90 1.38 20.25 -3.13
C ALA A 90 1.93 21.47 -2.36
N LEU A 91 2.07 21.41 -1.04
CA LEU A 91 2.23 22.62 -0.22
C LEU A 91 3.60 22.81 0.46
N ALA A 92 4.55 21.88 0.30
CA ALA A 92 5.89 22.09 0.86
C ALA A 92 6.71 23.06 0.00
N ALA A 93 7.01 24.21 0.55
CA ALA A 93 7.65 25.31 -0.18
C ALA A 93 9.09 25.01 -0.62
N ASP A 94 9.83 24.13 0.07
CA ASP A 94 11.18 23.72 -0.32
C ASP A 94 11.29 22.18 -0.41
N ARG A 95 12.26 21.75 -1.23
CA ARG A 95 12.46 20.34 -1.55
C ARG A 95 12.82 19.49 -0.33
N GLN A 96 13.67 20.01 0.55
CA GLN A 96 14.15 19.24 1.71
C GLN A 96 13.02 18.98 2.72
N ARG A 97 12.15 19.96 2.96
CA ARG A 97 10.98 19.81 3.82
C ARG A 97 9.98 18.83 3.20
N ARG A 98 9.82 18.87 1.87
CA ARG A 98 8.96 17.92 1.16
C ARG A 98 9.49 16.50 1.31
N ASP A 99 10.79 16.25 1.07
CA ASP A 99 11.39 14.93 1.18
C ASP A 99 11.22 14.38 2.62
N ALA A 100 11.46 15.20 3.65
CA ALA A 100 11.25 14.80 5.04
C ALA A 100 9.77 14.50 5.36
N LEU A 101 8.85 15.31 4.83
CA LEU A 101 7.41 15.07 4.99
C LEU A 101 6.99 13.76 4.32
N MET A 102 7.47 13.50 3.09
CA MET A 102 7.14 12.26 2.38
C MET A 102 7.68 11.05 3.15
N GLN A 103 8.92 11.08 3.65
CA GLN A 103 9.47 10.01 4.47
C GLN A 103 8.65 9.76 5.75
N SER A 104 8.16 10.83 6.40
CA SER A 104 7.28 10.68 7.57
C SER A 104 5.99 9.95 7.21
N ARG A 105 5.38 10.29 6.09
CA ARG A 105 4.14 9.71 5.60
C ARG A 105 4.28 8.24 5.21
N GLU A 106 5.40 7.88 4.61
CA GLU A 106 5.72 6.48 4.34
C GLU A 106 5.77 5.66 5.64
N LEU A 107 6.39 6.20 6.69
CA LEU A 107 6.44 5.55 8.00
C LEU A 107 5.06 5.52 8.69
N GLU A 108 4.20 6.50 8.46
CA GLU A 108 2.82 6.51 8.96
C GLU A 108 1.98 5.45 8.24
N ALA A 109 2.11 5.31 6.93
CA ALA A 109 1.44 4.28 6.15
C ALA A 109 1.94 2.87 6.51
N ASP A 110 3.26 2.69 6.73
CA ASP A 110 3.82 1.44 7.25
C ASP A 110 3.24 1.07 8.63
N CYS A 111 3.08 2.05 9.51
CA CYS A 111 2.51 1.85 10.83
C CYS A 111 1.02 1.46 10.74
N TYR A 112 0.27 2.12 9.88
CA TYR A 112 -1.13 1.79 9.61
C TYR A 112 -1.28 0.34 9.14
N ALA A 113 -0.51 -0.04 8.11
CA ALA A 113 -0.51 -1.40 7.59
C ALA A 113 -0.16 -2.43 8.66
N ALA A 114 0.87 -2.17 9.47
CA ALA A 114 1.27 -3.07 10.54
C ALA A 114 0.21 -3.18 11.65
N ALA A 115 -0.43 -2.09 12.03
CA ALA A 115 -1.43 -2.07 13.09
C ALA A 115 -2.75 -2.74 12.67
N THR A 116 -3.17 -2.54 11.42
CA THR A 116 -4.42 -3.11 10.88
C THR A 116 -4.21 -4.58 10.50
N LEU A 117 -3.31 -4.85 9.57
CA LEU A 117 -3.07 -6.20 9.06
C LEU A 117 -2.51 -7.14 10.15
N GLY A 118 -1.75 -6.61 11.12
CA GLY A 118 -1.18 -7.42 12.20
C GLY A 118 -2.19 -8.06 13.15
N ARG A 119 -3.47 -7.71 13.04
CA ARG A 119 -4.58 -8.35 13.79
C ARG A 119 -5.12 -9.58 13.09
N SER A 120 -5.16 -9.57 11.74
CA SER A 120 -5.69 -10.65 10.90
C SER A 120 -4.58 -11.52 10.31
N ASP A 121 -3.47 -10.92 9.87
CA ASP A 121 -2.31 -11.61 9.29
C ASP A 121 -0.98 -11.05 9.82
N ARG A 122 -0.62 -11.48 11.02
CA ARG A 122 0.66 -11.13 11.65
C ARG A 122 1.86 -11.55 10.79
N GLN A 123 1.74 -12.67 10.07
CA GLN A 123 2.83 -13.19 9.24
C GLN A 123 3.16 -12.25 8.08
N ALA A 124 2.16 -11.65 7.44
CA ALA A 124 2.37 -10.67 6.38
C ALA A 124 3.16 -9.46 6.89
N VAL A 125 2.88 -8.98 8.10
CA VAL A 125 3.62 -7.86 8.71
C VAL A 125 5.08 -8.24 9.02
N LEU A 126 5.31 -9.46 9.53
CA LEU A 126 6.67 -9.94 9.79
C LEU A 126 7.47 -10.15 8.49
N GLU A 127 6.83 -10.61 7.42
CA GLU A 127 7.45 -10.70 6.09
C GLU A 127 7.83 -9.32 5.56
N ALA A 128 6.96 -8.33 5.70
CA ALA A 128 7.25 -6.96 5.30
C ALA A 128 8.43 -6.38 6.11
N ALA A 129 8.44 -6.57 7.43
CA ALA A 129 9.55 -6.14 8.26
C ALA A 129 10.87 -6.81 7.87
N ARG A 130 10.85 -8.10 7.53
CA ARG A 130 12.02 -8.83 7.05
C ARG A 130 12.50 -8.30 5.70
N PHE A 131 11.58 -8.12 4.75
CA PHE A 131 11.88 -7.58 3.42
C PHE A 131 12.57 -6.22 3.52
N PHE A 132 11.98 -5.27 4.22
CA PHE A 132 12.57 -3.95 4.40
C PHE A 132 13.87 -4.00 5.22
N GLY A 133 13.96 -4.86 6.22
CA GLY A 133 15.18 -5.07 7.00
C GLY A 133 16.38 -5.52 6.15
N GLN A 134 16.15 -6.38 5.16
CA GLN A 134 17.18 -6.83 4.22
C GLN A 134 17.69 -5.71 3.33
N LEU A 135 16.89 -4.68 3.04
CA LEU A 135 17.33 -3.51 2.30
C LEU A 135 18.31 -2.64 3.12
N GLY A 136 18.30 -2.75 4.44
CA GLY A 136 19.23 -2.02 5.31
C GLY A 136 19.18 -0.50 5.09
N PRO A 137 20.31 0.16 4.81
CA PRO A 137 20.36 1.60 4.60
C PRO A 137 19.90 2.04 3.22
N TYR A 138 19.54 1.11 2.32
CA TYR A 138 19.10 1.44 0.96
C TYR A 138 17.76 2.18 0.99
N ARG A 139 17.64 3.16 0.09
CA ARG A 139 16.41 3.91 -0.19
C ARG A 139 16.07 3.77 -1.66
N PHE A 140 14.82 3.59 -2.00
CA PHE A 140 14.38 3.57 -3.40
C PHE A 140 14.59 4.94 -4.08
N ASP A 141 14.32 6.01 -3.33
CA ASP A 141 14.53 7.39 -3.73
C ASP A 141 14.66 8.31 -2.49
N ARG A 142 14.51 9.63 -2.68
CA ARG A 142 14.61 10.62 -1.59
C ARG A 142 13.35 10.71 -0.74
N GLU A 143 12.21 10.35 -1.29
CA GLU A 143 10.91 10.45 -0.65
C GLU A 143 10.64 9.23 0.25
N HIS A 144 11.31 8.10 0.01
CA HIS A 144 11.20 6.91 0.83
C HIS A 144 12.27 6.84 1.92
N PRO A 145 11.92 6.38 3.13
CA PRO A 145 12.88 6.10 4.19
C PRO A 145 13.81 4.94 3.83
N ALA A 146 14.91 4.81 4.55
CA ALA A 146 15.75 3.61 4.43
C ALA A 146 14.97 2.35 4.87
N GLY A 147 15.28 1.21 4.24
CA GLY A 147 14.60 -0.04 4.56
C GLY A 147 14.66 -0.40 6.05
N SER A 148 15.81 -0.18 6.70
CA SER A 148 15.94 -0.38 8.16
C SER A 148 15.02 0.50 8.99
N GLN A 149 14.73 1.73 8.55
CA GLN A 149 13.79 2.64 9.23
C GLN A 149 12.35 2.15 9.05
N ARG A 150 11.98 1.69 7.84
CA ARG A 150 10.68 1.10 7.56
C ARG A 150 10.47 -0.17 8.40
N ALA A 151 11.44 -1.10 8.39
CA ALA A 151 11.38 -2.32 9.20
C ALA A 151 11.18 -2.04 10.68
N ALA A 152 11.94 -1.09 11.25
CA ALA A 152 11.81 -0.70 12.65
C ALA A 152 10.42 -0.13 12.96
N ARG A 153 9.87 0.71 12.05
CA ARG A 153 8.54 1.29 12.20
C ARG A 153 7.45 0.23 12.15
N ILE A 154 7.52 -0.69 11.18
CA ILE A 154 6.58 -1.81 11.02
C ILE A 154 6.52 -2.63 12.32
N LEU A 155 7.68 -3.04 12.85
CA LEU A 155 7.75 -3.82 14.08
C LEU A 155 7.24 -3.05 15.30
N ALA A 156 7.51 -1.76 15.39
CA ALA A 156 7.04 -0.92 16.50
C ALA A 156 5.52 -0.76 16.55
N CYS A 157 4.85 -0.86 15.38
CA CYS A 157 3.40 -0.71 15.25
C CYS A 157 2.65 -2.06 15.23
N LEU A 158 3.36 -3.19 15.16
CA LEU A 158 2.75 -4.51 15.18
C LEU A 158 2.09 -4.75 16.55
N PRO A 159 0.78 -5.06 16.60
CA PRO A 159 0.09 -5.33 17.86
C PRO A 159 0.77 -6.45 18.66
N ARG A 160 0.83 -6.29 19.96
CA ARG A 160 1.30 -7.37 20.84
C ARG A 160 0.32 -8.53 20.78
N GLU A 161 0.83 -9.75 20.82
CA GLU A 161 -0.02 -10.93 21.01
C GLU A 161 -0.78 -10.77 22.32
N GLN A 162 -2.10 -10.86 22.25
CA GLN A 162 -2.89 -10.96 23.47
C GLN A 162 -2.59 -12.32 24.08
N ALA A 163 -2.18 -12.32 25.35
CA ALA A 163 -2.09 -13.56 26.10
C ALA A 163 -3.47 -14.25 26.04
N PRO A 164 -3.53 -15.59 25.87
CA PRO A 164 -4.79 -16.30 25.94
C PRO A 164 -5.48 -15.94 27.26
N SER A 165 -6.74 -15.51 27.17
CA SER A 165 -7.57 -15.30 28.37
C SER A 165 -7.76 -16.66 29.03
N GLU A 166 -7.23 -16.83 30.26
CA GLU A 166 -7.44 -18.00 31.09
C GLU A 166 -8.93 -18.19 31.43
#